data_06a1857d5a0e7f2d48f230d3702ae06f
#
_entry.id   06a1857d5a0e7f2d48f230d3702ae06f
#
_cell.length_a   1.000
_cell.length_b   1.000
_cell.length_c   1.000
_cell.angle_alpha   90.00
_cell.angle_beta   90.00
_cell.angle_gamma   90.00
#
_symmetry.space_group_name_H-M   'P 1'
#
loop_
_entity.id
_entity.type
_entity.pdbx_description
1 polymer ?
#
loop_
_entity_poly.entity_id
_entity_poly.type
_entity_poly.pdbx_seq_one_letter_code
_entity_poly.pdbx_strand_id
1 'polypeptide(L)'
;MNNSNSTVMIFDENNIWKILFRIAPPVMLAQLIHAMYNIVDSYFVGRYSGDGLTALSVIFPVQLIVTALAVGTGVGVNTLMSRDYARGRVQRANRTAGTGAALAVISWVIFAVLSSLFMHPYVATSAESPQAVEYAVTYGRIVCIGSLGVFLESIWSKVHQAGGNMRLPMLAQISGALTNLLLDPILIFGLGPIPALGVAGAGYATVAGQVVAALITSSALRRPPKLRALSRYARQIYKLGYPSIFMQMLYTVYIMALNMILAGFSDDAVTVLGLYYKLQSFFFIPLNGLQTCIVPILSYNFACLAYDRCKRILYDSCGISLVFMLVGVVSFECIPDRLIGLFSQEPAVLAIGVPAFRVIGLSFIPAVLSLMPPVFFQAIGAAGPSLLLSVVRQICCLIPLSWLFSKTS
;
A
#
# COMPACT_ATOMS: atom_id res chain seq x y z
N MET A 1 -31.86 3.14 4.71
CA MET A 1 -31.53 4.41 5.37
C MET A 1 -30.90 4.25 6.76
N ASN A 2 -30.98 3.09 7.42
CA ASN A 2 -30.52 2.92 8.81
C ASN A 2 -29.03 2.61 9.01
N ASN A 3 -28.27 2.25 7.98
CA ASN A 3 -26.86 1.85 8.16
C ASN A 3 -25.87 3.03 8.26
N SER A 4 -26.20 4.22 7.75
CA SER A 4 -25.30 5.36 7.80
C SER A 4 -25.22 6.01 9.20
N ASN A 5 -26.30 5.99 9.96
CA ASN A 5 -26.30 6.57 11.31
C ASN A 5 -25.59 5.67 12.32
N SER A 6 -25.69 4.34 12.19
CA SER A 6 -25.00 3.42 13.12
C SER A 6 -23.47 3.40 12.93
N THR A 7 -22.99 3.70 11.73
CA THR A 7 -21.56 3.64 11.39
C THR A 7 -20.80 4.91 11.80
N VAL A 8 -21.46 6.06 11.71
CA VAL A 8 -20.91 7.34 12.21
C VAL A 8 -20.80 7.33 13.74
N MET A 9 -21.70 6.65 14.44
CA MET A 9 -21.65 6.46 15.90
C MET A 9 -20.38 5.75 16.40
N ILE A 10 -19.70 4.96 15.56
CA ILE A 10 -18.45 4.28 15.98
C ILE A 10 -17.35 5.30 16.30
N PHE A 11 -17.27 6.38 15.55
CA PHE A 11 -16.23 7.40 15.75
C PHE A 11 -16.51 8.31 16.96
N ASP A 12 -17.74 8.30 17.48
CA ASP A 12 -18.17 9.05 18.68
C ASP A 12 -18.04 8.23 19.97
N GLU A 13 -17.73 6.94 19.90
CA GLU A 13 -17.54 6.08 21.08
C GLU A 13 -16.51 6.71 22.02
N ASN A 14 -16.82 6.84 23.30
CA ASN A 14 -15.97 7.51 24.29
C ASN A 14 -14.64 6.78 24.52
N ASN A 15 -14.62 5.47 24.41
CA ASN A 15 -13.43 4.66 24.61
C ASN A 15 -12.64 4.47 23.30
N ILE A 16 -11.53 5.17 23.17
CA ILE A 16 -10.66 5.14 21.98
C ILE A 16 -10.10 3.73 21.74
N TRP A 17 -9.70 3.03 22.79
CA TRP A 17 -9.20 1.65 22.72
C TRP A 17 -10.23 0.72 22.10
N LYS A 18 -11.50 0.84 22.50
CA LYS A 18 -12.60 0.04 21.96
C LYS A 18 -12.79 0.31 20.45
N ILE A 19 -12.62 1.56 20.00
CA ILE A 19 -12.65 1.90 18.57
C ILE A 19 -11.50 1.22 17.85
N LEU A 20 -10.26 1.42 18.33
CA LEU A 20 -9.05 0.91 17.69
C LEU A 20 -9.06 -0.63 17.61
N PHE A 21 -9.37 -1.33 18.70
CA PHE A 21 -9.47 -2.80 18.72
C PHE A 21 -10.63 -3.37 17.88
N ARG A 22 -11.64 -2.57 17.59
CA ARG A 22 -12.73 -2.99 16.70
C ARG A 22 -12.40 -2.81 15.21
N ILE A 23 -11.60 -1.78 14.88
CA ILE A 23 -11.35 -1.33 13.51
C ILE A 23 -10.01 -1.83 12.98
N ALA A 24 -8.97 -1.88 13.80
CA ALA A 24 -7.61 -2.21 13.36
C ALA A 24 -7.43 -3.69 12.95
N PRO A 25 -7.92 -4.70 13.69
CA PRO A 25 -7.69 -6.10 13.34
C PRO A 25 -8.15 -6.48 11.93
N PRO A 26 -9.33 -6.07 11.43
CA PRO A 26 -9.73 -6.33 10.05
C PRO A 26 -8.73 -5.77 9.03
N VAL A 27 -8.22 -4.56 9.25
CA VAL A 27 -7.28 -3.93 8.33
C VAL A 27 -5.91 -4.60 8.39
N MET A 28 -5.44 -4.95 9.58
CA MET A 28 -4.20 -5.70 9.78
C MET A 28 -4.24 -7.06 9.09
N LEU A 29 -5.35 -7.79 9.22
CA LEU A 29 -5.55 -9.08 8.56
C LEU A 29 -5.53 -8.95 7.03
N ALA A 30 -6.21 -7.93 6.49
CA ALA A 30 -6.18 -7.65 5.06
C ALA A 30 -4.75 -7.36 4.56
N GLN A 31 -3.97 -6.57 5.30
CA GLN A 31 -2.58 -6.27 4.97
C GLN A 31 -1.68 -7.52 5.03
N LEU A 32 -1.89 -8.39 6.04
CA LEU A 32 -1.15 -9.65 6.14
C LEU A 32 -1.40 -10.54 4.93
N ILE A 33 -2.67 -10.73 4.55
CA ILE A 33 -3.04 -11.56 3.41
C ILE A 33 -2.52 -10.95 2.11
N HIS A 34 -2.56 -9.61 1.99
CA HIS A 34 -1.98 -8.90 0.85
C HIS A 34 -0.45 -9.11 0.74
N ALA A 35 0.27 -9.08 1.85
CA ALA A 35 1.71 -9.36 1.85
C ALA A 35 2.00 -10.82 1.45
N MET A 36 1.21 -11.76 1.95
CA MET A 36 1.38 -13.19 1.65
C MET A 36 1.10 -13.51 0.18
N TYR A 37 0.02 -12.98 -0.40
CA TYR A 37 -0.30 -13.30 -1.79
C TYR A 37 0.80 -12.81 -2.76
N ASN A 38 1.39 -11.65 -2.53
CA ASN A 38 2.50 -11.15 -3.35
C ASN A 38 3.72 -12.11 -3.38
N ILE A 39 3.99 -12.76 -2.24
CA ILE A 39 5.08 -13.74 -2.14
C ILE A 39 4.72 -15.00 -2.93
N VAL A 40 3.48 -15.47 -2.83
CA VAL A 40 3.02 -16.72 -3.48
C VAL A 40 2.91 -16.52 -4.99
N ASP A 41 2.42 -15.39 -5.47
CA ASP A 41 2.39 -15.04 -6.90
C ASP A 41 3.80 -15.09 -7.50
N SER A 42 4.77 -14.42 -6.86
CA SER A 42 6.17 -14.45 -7.29
C SER A 42 6.77 -15.87 -7.26
N TYR A 43 6.37 -16.72 -6.31
CA TYR A 43 6.81 -18.10 -6.23
C TYR A 43 6.32 -18.94 -7.42
N PHE A 44 5.04 -18.84 -7.78
CA PHE A 44 4.49 -19.58 -8.92
C PHE A 44 5.12 -19.15 -10.25
N VAL A 45 5.25 -17.85 -10.46
CA VAL A 45 5.90 -17.32 -11.68
C VAL A 45 7.38 -17.72 -11.74
N GLY A 46 8.10 -17.65 -10.61
CA GLY A 46 9.50 -18.06 -10.53
C GLY A 46 9.70 -19.56 -10.81
N ARG A 47 8.73 -20.40 -10.43
CA ARG A 47 8.75 -21.84 -10.78
C ARG A 47 8.47 -22.10 -12.26
N TYR A 48 7.72 -21.22 -12.91
CA TYR A 48 7.44 -21.34 -14.34
C TYR A 48 8.64 -20.92 -15.19
N SER A 49 9.24 -19.74 -14.89
CA SER A 49 10.37 -19.20 -15.66
C SER A 49 11.15 -18.15 -14.86
N GLY A 50 12.48 -18.23 -14.91
CA GLY A 50 13.36 -17.16 -14.39
C GLY A 50 13.13 -15.83 -15.09
N ASP A 51 12.99 -15.83 -16.43
CA ASP A 51 12.66 -14.65 -17.22
C ASP A 51 11.27 -14.07 -16.83
N GLY A 52 10.32 -14.93 -16.43
CA GLY A 52 9.03 -14.52 -15.89
C GLY A 52 9.18 -13.75 -14.58
N LEU A 53 10.05 -14.20 -13.67
CA LEU A 53 10.32 -13.49 -12.42
C LEU A 53 11.00 -12.13 -12.68
N THR A 54 11.92 -12.07 -13.64
CA THR A 54 12.51 -10.82 -14.11
C THR A 54 11.46 -9.87 -14.67
N ALA A 55 10.51 -10.39 -15.46
CA ALA A 55 9.39 -9.60 -16.00
C ALA A 55 8.53 -8.97 -14.91
N LEU A 56 8.16 -9.74 -13.86
CA LEU A 56 7.44 -9.19 -12.70
C LEU A 56 8.23 -8.07 -12.02
N SER A 57 9.53 -8.28 -11.84
CA SER A 57 10.41 -7.30 -11.20
C SER A 57 10.51 -5.98 -11.99
N VAL A 58 10.60 -6.06 -13.31
CA VAL A 58 10.61 -4.89 -14.22
C VAL A 58 9.27 -4.12 -14.17
N ILE A 59 8.14 -4.82 -14.06
CA ILE A 59 6.81 -4.19 -14.02
C ILE A 59 6.43 -3.69 -12.62
N PHE A 60 7.07 -4.19 -11.58
CA PHE A 60 6.76 -3.82 -10.19
C PHE A 60 6.75 -2.31 -9.92
N PRO A 61 7.72 -1.48 -10.37
CA PRO A 61 7.67 -0.02 -10.22
C PRO A 61 6.43 0.62 -10.85
N VAL A 62 5.98 0.11 -11.99
CA VAL A 62 4.77 0.58 -12.67
C VAL A 62 3.53 0.30 -11.81
N GLN A 63 3.44 -0.89 -11.22
CA GLN A 63 2.36 -1.26 -10.30
C GLN A 63 2.37 -0.38 -9.03
N LEU A 64 3.55 -0.01 -8.53
CA LEU A 64 3.65 0.92 -7.39
C LEU A 64 3.09 2.30 -7.72
N ILE A 65 3.30 2.82 -8.93
CA ILE A 65 2.73 4.10 -9.39
C ILE A 65 1.19 4.01 -9.45
N VAL A 66 0.66 2.93 -10.03
CA VAL A 66 -0.81 2.67 -10.06
C VAL A 66 -1.37 2.69 -8.64
N THR A 67 -0.75 1.94 -7.74
CA THR A 67 -1.16 1.84 -6.34
C THR A 67 -1.06 3.19 -5.61
N ALA A 68 0.02 3.94 -5.82
CA ALA A 68 0.21 5.25 -5.23
C ALA A 68 -0.90 6.23 -5.64
N LEU A 69 -1.25 6.26 -6.92
CA LEU A 69 -2.33 7.10 -7.46
C LEU A 69 -3.70 6.67 -6.91
N ALA A 70 -4.00 5.37 -6.95
CA ALA A 70 -5.27 4.82 -6.49
C ALA A 70 -5.49 5.06 -4.98
N VAL A 71 -4.52 4.65 -4.16
CA VAL A 71 -4.58 4.79 -2.69
C VAL A 71 -4.54 6.25 -2.28
N GLY A 72 -3.67 7.06 -2.87
CA GLY A 72 -3.55 8.48 -2.51
C GLY A 72 -4.81 9.28 -2.85
N THR A 73 -5.43 9.04 -4.02
CA THR A 73 -6.74 9.63 -4.37
C THR A 73 -7.80 9.14 -3.37
N GLY A 74 -7.78 7.85 -3.03
CA GLY A 74 -8.68 7.26 -2.04
C GLY A 74 -8.56 7.90 -0.64
N VAL A 75 -7.34 8.19 -0.19
CA VAL A 75 -7.12 8.89 1.10
C VAL A 75 -7.73 10.29 1.07
N GLY A 76 -7.61 11.02 -0.04
CA GLY A 76 -8.27 12.31 -0.23
C GLY A 76 -9.80 12.22 -0.14
N VAL A 77 -10.39 11.20 -0.77
CA VAL A 77 -11.84 10.90 -0.68
C VAL A 77 -12.24 10.59 0.76
N ASN A 78 -11.51 9.69 1.42
CA ASN A 78 -11.76 9.27 2.81
C ASN A 78 -11.75 10.46 3.78
N THR A 79 -10.69 11.26 3.74
CA THR A 79 -10.52 12.44 4.61
C THR A 79 -11.64 13.47 4.40
N LEU A 80 -12.00 13.76 3.14
CA LEU A 80 -13.05 14.72 2.84
C LEU A 80 -14.44 14.22 3.27
N MET A 81 -14.72 12.94 3.01
CA MET A 81 -15.99 12.32 3.42
C MET A 81 -16.15 12.25 4.93
N SER A 82 -15.12 11.84 5.66
CA SER A 82 -15.15 11.77 7.14
C SER A 82 -15.47 13.13 7.76
N ARG A 83 -14.89 14.20 7.22
CA ARG A 83 -15.20 15.58 7.63
C ARG A 83 -16.61 16.02 7.29
N ASP A 84 -17.11 15.65 6.11
CA ASP A 84 -18.47 15.99 5.72
C ASP A 84 -19.50 15.21 6.56
N TYR A 85 -19.21 13.97 6.95
CA TYR A 85 -20.04 13.19 7.90
C TYR A 85 -20.05 13.82 9.28
N ALA A 86 -18.91 14.24 9.83
CA ALA A 86 -18.79 14.94 11.10
C ALA A 86 -19.64 16.21 11.16
N ARG A 87 -19.81 16.90 10.02
CA ARG A 87 -20.62 18.12 9.88
C ARG A 87 -22.07 17.86 9.48
N GLY A 88 -22.53 16.63 9.48
CA GLY A 88 -23.88 16.24 9.05
C GLY A 88 -24.14 16.41 7.54
N ARG A 89 -23.11 16.66 6.73
CA ARG A 89 -23.25 16.97 5.30
C ARG A 89 -23.24 15.71 4.42
N VAL A 90 -24.15 14.76 4.70
CA VAL A 90 -24.22 13.45 4.04
C VAL A 90 -24.30 13.53 2.51
N GLN A 91 -25.11 14.47 1.99
CA GLN A 91 -25.22 14.64 0.53
C GLN A 91 -23.88 15.05 -0.12
N ARG A 92 -23.08 15.88 0.58
CA ARG A 92 -21.78 16.30 0.11
C ARG A 92 -20.78 15.13 0.15
N ALA A 93 -20.78 14.34 1.21
CA ALA A 93 -19.99 13.11 1.29
C ALA A 93 -20.34 12.13 0.15
N ASN A 94 -21.62 11.93 -0.16
CA ASN A 94 -22.06 11.09 -1.27
C ASN A 94 -21.54 11.60 -2.63
N ARG A 95 -21.55 12.91 -2.85
CA ARG A 95 -20.97 13.52 -4.07
C ARG A 95 -19.47 13.35 -4.15
N THR A 96 -18.77 13.45 -3.03
CA THR A 96 -17.32 13.18 -2.93
C THR A 96 -17.03 11.72 -3.32
N ALA A 97 -17.81 10.76 -2.83
CA ALA A 97 -17.67 9.34 -3.19
C ALA A 97 -17.83 9.10 -4.70
N GLY A 98 -18.90 9.66 -5.31
CA GLY A 98 -19.14 9.56 -6.74
C GLY A 98 -18.05 10.25 -7.59
N THR A 99 -17.55 11.40 -7.12
CA THR A 99 -16.42 12.08 -7.78
C THR A 99 -15.16 11.23 -7.70
N GLY A 100 -14.88 10.59 -6.54
CA GLY A 100 -13.76 9.68 -6.40
C GLY A 100 -13.80 8.52 -7.39
N ALA A 101 -14.98 7.90 -7.57
CA ALA A 101 -15.17 6.84 -8.57
C ALA A 101 -14.96 7.34 -10.01
N ALA A 102 -15.43 8.54 -10.35
CA ALA A 102 -15.16 9.15 -11.66
C ALA A 102 -13.66 9.41 -11.87
N LEU A 103 -12.95 9.91 -10.85
CA LEU A 103 -11.50 10.12 -10.90
C LEU A 103 -10.75 8.79 -11.04
N ALA A 104 -11.21 7.70 -10.41
CA ALA A 104 -10.66 6.36 -10.58
C ALA A 104 -10.71 5.91 -12.04
N VAL A 105 -11.87 6.09 -12.70
CA VAL A 105 -12.03 5.76 -14.12
C VAL A 105 -11.15 6.63 -15.01
N ILE A 106 -11.10 7.93 -14.76
CA ILE A 106 -10.25 8.87 -15.53
C ILE A 106 -8.78 8.48 -15.39
N SER A 107 -8.31 8.23 -14.15
CA SER A 107 -6.93 7.82 -13.90
C SER A 107 -6.60 6.50 -14.58
N TRP A 108 -7.52 5.52 -14.52
CA TRP A 108 -7.38 4.26 -15.22
C TRP A 108 -7.24 4.44 -16.72
N VAL A 109 -8.12 5.23 -17.38
CA VAL A 109 -8.06 5.48 -18.83
C VAL A 109 -6.71 6.09 -19.21
N ILE A 110 -6.26 7.12 -18.48
CA ILE A 110 -4.96 7.75 -18.73
C ILE A 110 -3.85 6.72 -18.60
N PHE A 111 -3.86 5.91 -17.53
CA PHE A 111 -2.82 4.93 -17.27
C PHE A 111 -2.83 3.78 -18.29
N ALA A 112 -4.01 3.29 -18.68
CA ALA A 112 -4.17 2.25 -19.70
C ALA A 112 -3.66 2.72 -21.08
N VAL A 113 -3.95 3.96 -21.46
CA VAL A 113 -3.44 4.55 -22.72
C VAL A 113 -1.91 4.73 -22.66
N LEU A 114 -1.38 5.34 -21.60
CA LEU A 114 0.06 5.55 -21.45
C LEU A 114 0.83 4.22 -21.43
N SER A 115 0.34 3.22 -20.69
CA SER A 115 0.99 1.91 -20.65
C SER A 115 0.93 1.18 -21.99
N SER A 116 -0.17 1.31 -22.74
CA SER A 116 -0.25 0.73 -24.09
C SER A 116 0.78 1.32 -25.05
N LEU A 117 1.05 2.62 -24.94
CA LEU A 117 1.98 3.33 -25.81
C LEU A 117 3.45 3.16 -25.39
N PHE A 118 3.74 3.21 -24.08
CA PHE A 118 5.10 3.32 -23.56
C PHE A 118 5.62 2.03 -22.92
N MET A 119 4.82 0.96 -22.80
CA MET A 119 5.24 -0.28 -22.13
C MET A 119 6.48 -0.89 -22.81
N HIS A 120 6.44 -1.06 -24.13
CA HIS A 120 7.56 -1.67 -24.85
C HIS A 120 8.87 -0.86 -24.75
N PRO A 121 8.88 0.47 -25.02
CA PRO A 121 10.08 1.29 -24.79
C PRO A 121 10.63 1.21 -23.37
N TYR A 122 9.75 1.25 -22.36
CA TYR A 122 10.16 1.16 -20.96
C TYR A 122 10.83 -0.19 -20.65
N VAL A 123 10.19 -1.29 -21.04
CA VAL A 123 10.71 -2.64 -20.76
C VAL A 123 12.02 -2.91 -21.49
N ALA A 124 12.14 -2.45 -22.74
CA ALA A 124 13.36 -2.61 -23.54
C ALA A 124 14.61 -1.93 -22.95
N THR A 125 14.41 -0.93 -22.07
CA THR A 125 15.52 -0.31 -21.33
C THR A 125 15.84 -0.98 -20.01
N SER A 126 15.01 -1.93 -19.55
CA SER A 126 15.06 -2.49 -18.21
C SER A 126 15.31 -4.00 -18.16
N ALA A 127 15.21 -4.71 -19.28
CA ALA A 127 15.46 -6.14 -19.39
C ALA A 127 16.40 -6.44 -20.57
N GLU A 128 17.36 -7.36 -20.36
CA GLU A 128 18.37 -7.73 -21.37
C GLU A 128 17.92 -8.93 -22.20
N SER A 129 17.25 -9.93 -21.57
CA SER A 129 16.76 -11.11 -22.27
C SER A 129 15.55 -10.79 -23.14
N PRO A 130 15.55 -11.14 -24.46
CA PRO A 130 14.38 -10.97 -25.33
C PRO A 130 13.11 -11.63 -24.79
N GLN A 131 13.23 -12.79 -24.14
CA GLN A 131 12.12 -13.51 -23.52
C GLN A 131 11.57 -12.75 -22.32
N ALA A 132 12.44 -12.19 -21.46
CA ALA A 132 12.01 -11.37 -20.34
C ALA A 132 11.30 -10.08 -20.82
N VAL A 133 11.76 -9.48 -21.91
CA VAL A 133 11.09 -8.32 -22.54
C VAL A 133 9.69 -8.68 -23.01
N GLU A 134 9.53 -9.80 -23.71
CA GLU A 134 8.22 -10.26 -24.20
C GLU A 134 7.24 -10.53 -23.03
N TYR A 135 7.71 -11.24 -22.02
CA TYR A 135 6.93 -11.51 -20.81
C TYR A 135 6.55 -10.24 -20.07
N ALA A 136 7.47 -9.31 -19.88
CA ALA A 136 7.23 -8.06 -19.19
C ALA A 136 6.25 -7.14 -19.95
N VAL A 137 6.36 -7.05 -21.27
CA VAL A 137 5.39 -6.29 -22.10
C VAL A 137 4.00 -6.90 -22.00
N THR A 138 3.90 -8.23 -22.11
CA THR A 138 2.62 -8.95 -22.03
C THR A 138 1.98 -8.79 -20.66
N TYR A 139 2.71 -9.10 -19.59
CA TYR A 139 2.24 -8.96 -18.21
C TYR A 139 1.86 -7.52 -17.88
N GLY A 140 2.76 -6.59 -18.21
CA GLY A 140 2.55 -5.17 -17.93
C GLY A 140 1.32 -4.60 -18.64
N ARG A 141 1.07 -4.97 -19.90
CA ARG A 141 -0.15 -4.57 -20.60
C ARG A 141 -1.42 -5.14 -19.96
N ILE A 142 -1.42 -6.43 -19.63
CA ILE A 142 -2.57 -7.07 -18.97
C ILE A 142 -2.89 -6.36 -17.66
N VAL A 143 -1.90 -6.19 -16.79
CA VAL A 143 -2.11 -5.61 -15.46
C VAL A 143 -2.46 -4.12 -15.53
N CYS A 144 -1.83 -3.34 -16.43
CA CYS A 144 -2.12 -1.91 -16.54
C CYS A 144 -3.49 -1.64 -17.19
N ILE A 145 -3.87 -2.38 -18.24
CA ILE A 145 -5.20 -2.25 -18.85
C ILE A 145 -6.28 -2.79 -17.88
N GLY A 146 -5.98 -3.89 -17.18
CA GLY A 146 -6.88 -4.47 -16.17
C GLY A 146 -6.94 -3.70 -14.85
N SER A 147 -6.12 -2.66 -14.63
CA SER A 147 -6.01 -1.95 -13.35
C SER A 147 -7.26 -1.16 -12.92
N LEU A 148 -8.32 -1.13 -13.74
CA LEU A 148 -9.62 -0.54 -13.35
C LEU A 148 -10.10 -1.10 -12.01
N GLY A 149 -9.92 -2.41 -11.78
CA GLY A 149 -10.26 -3.08 -10.52
C GLY A 149 -9.55 -2.44 -9.33
N VAL A 150 -8.24 -2.19 -9.42
CA VAL A 150 -7.45 -1.55 -8.36
C VAL A 150 -7.92 -0.13 -8.09
N PHE A 151 -8.12 0.68 -9.13
CA PHE A 151 -8.56 2.06 -8.97
C PHE A 151 -9.93 2.15 -8.30
N LEU A 152 -10.89 1.33 -8.74
CA LEU A 152 -12.25 1.32 -8.18
C LEU A 152 -12.28 0.74 -6.76
N GLU A 153 -11.63 -0.42 -6.53
CA GLU A 153 -11.54 -1.05 -5.22
C GLU A 153 -10.94 -0.09 -4.20
N SER A 154 -9.82 0.55 -4.54
CA SER A 154 -9.13 1.47 -3.65
C SER A 154 -10.03 2.65 -3.23
N ILE A 155 -10.75 3.27 -4.16
CA ILE A 155 -11.68 4.35 -3.87
C ILE A 155 -12.88 3.86 -3.03
N TRP A 156 -13.50 2.75 -3.45
CA TRP A 156 -14.69 2.23 -2.75
C TRP A 156 -14.38 1.71 -1.36
N SER A 157 -13.22 1.08 -1.17
CA SER A 157 -12.72 0.71 0.15
C SER A 157 -12.58 1.94 1.05
N LYS A 158 -12.01 3.03 0.55
CA LYS A 158 -11.86 4.28 1.30
C LYS A 158 -13.21 4.96 1.58
N VAL A 159 -14.18 4.84 0.68
CA VAL A 159 -15.58 5.29 0.91
C VAL A 159 -16.22 4.52 2.07
N HIS A 160 -16.06 3.20 2.13
CA HIS A 160 -16.56 2.39 3.24
C HIS A 160 -15.85 2.71 4.56
N GLN A 161 -14.52 2.85 4.52
CA GLN A 161 -13.72 3.22 5.68
C GLN A 161 -14.13 4.58 6.25
N ALA A 162 -14.41 5.58 5.39
CA ALA A 162 -14.89 6.89 5.82
C ALA A 162 -16.26 6.81 6.55
N GLY A 163 -17.05 5.80 6.23
CA GLY A 163 -18.29 5.48 6.96
C GLY A 163 -18.09 4.59 8.18
N GLY A 164 -16.85 4.25 8.57
CA GLY A 164 -16.53 3.38 9.71
C GLY A 164 -16.65 1.89 9.42
N ASN A 165 -16.97 1.48 8.20
CA ASN A 165 -17.03 0.06 7.83
C ASN A 165 -15.66 -0.41 7.32
N MET A 166 -14.87 -1.03 8.21
CA MET A 166 -13.57 -1.62 7.84
C MET A 166 -13.67 -3.09 7.43
N ARG A 167 -14.79 -3.77 7.74
CA ARG A 167 -14.96 -5.20 7.44
C ARG A 167 -15.14 -5.47 5.96
N LEU A 168 -15.91 -4.63 5.27
CA LEU A 168 -16.16 -4.84 3.84
C LEU A 168 -14.90 -4.69 2.98
N PRO A 169 -14.06 -3.65 3.16
CA PRO A 169 -12.74 -3.58 2.53
C PRO A 169 -11.84 -4.79 2.84
N MET A 170 -11.83 -5.26 4.11
CA MET A 170 -11.08 -6.45 4.49
C MET A 170 -11.56 -7.68 3.70
N LEU A 171 -12.87 -7.94 3.67
CA LEU A 171 -13.44 -9.08 2.94
C LEU A 171 -13.13 -8.98 1.44
N ALA A 172 -13.18 -7.78 0.87
CA ALA A 172 -12.85 -7.55 -0.53
C ALA A 172 -11.38 -7.90 -0.83
N GLN A 173 -10.45 -7.41 -0.01
CA GLN A 173 -9.02 -7.69 -0.18
C GLN A 173 -8.70 -9.18 0.03
N ILE A 174 -9.28 -9.82 1.05
CA ILE A 174 -9.11 -11.26 1.27
C ILE A 174 -9.65 -12.06 0.10
N SER A 175 -10.88 -11.77 -0.37
CA SER A 175 -11.49 -12.50 -1.48
C SER A 175 -10.71 -12.28 -2.78
N GLY A 176 -10.22 -11.06 -3.02
CA GLY A 176 -9.37 -10.77 -4.18
C GLY A 176 -8.06 -11.53 -4.15
N ALA A 177 -7.38 -11.55 -2.99
CA ALA A 177 -6.14 -12.29 -2.81
C ALA A 177 -6.33 -13.81 -2.95
N LEU A 178 -7.41 -14.37 -2.39
CA LEU A 178 -7.74 -15.79 -2.55
C LEU A 178 -8.08 -16.14 -4.01
N THR A 179 -8.79 -15.27 -4.71
CA THR A 179 -9.09 -15.47 -6.14
C THR A 179 -7.80 -15.51 -6.95
N ASN A 180 -6.89 -14.58 -6.75
CA ASN A 180 -5.58 -14.58 -7.39
C ASN A 180 -4.80 -15.86 -7.07
N LEU A 181 -4.65 -16.19 -5.78
CA LEU A 181 -3.92 -17.37 -5.30
C LEU A 181 -4.45 -18.69 -5.90
N LEU A 182 -5.76 -18.81 -6.10
CA LEU A 182 -6.37 -19.99 -6.70
C LEU A 182 -6.20 -20.02 -8.22
N LEU A 183 -6.27 -18.86 -8.87
CA LEU A 183 -6.16 -18.75 -10.33
C LEU A 183 -4.72 -18.81 -10.83
N ASP A 184 -3.73 -18.39 -10.04
CA ASP A 184 -2.31 -18.42 -10.42
C ASP A 184 -1.87 -19.80 -10.93
N PRO A 185 -1.92 -20.89 -10.14
CA PRO A 185 -1.49 -22.19 -10.63
C PRO A 185 -2.32 -22.71 -11.80
N ILE A 186 -3.63 -22.37 -11.85
CA ILE A 186 -4.53 -22.81 -12.91
C ILE A 186 -4.19 -22.14 -14.24
N LEU A 187 -3.93 -20.82 -14.22
CA LEU A 187 -3.68 -20.07 -15.43
C LEU A 187 -2.21 -20.07 -15.86
N ILE A 188 -1.26 -20.19 -14.91
CA ILE A 188 0.17 -20.25 -15.22
C ILE A 188 0.52 -21.60 -15.83
N PHE A 189 0.14 -22.69 -15.17
CA PHE A 189 0.57 -24.06 -15.57
C PHE A 189 -0.48 -24.77 -16.43
N GLY A 190 -1.70 -24.29 -16.47
CA GLY A 190 -2.83 -24.97 -17.11
C GLY A 190 -3.43 -26.06 -16.22
N LEU A 191 -4.73 -26.25 -16.32
CA LEU A 191 -5.42 -27.34 -15.61
C LEU A 191 -6.59 -27.86 -16.47
N GLY A 192 -6.55 -29.14 -16.85
CA GLY A 192 -7.59 -29.78 -17.65
C GLY A 192 -7.80 -29.09 -19.01
N PRO A 193 -8.98 -28.50 -19.30
CA PRO A 193 -9.24 -27.83 -20.58
C PRO A 193 -8.61 -26.44 -20.70
N ILE A 194 -8.05 -25.89 -19.62
CA ILE A 194 -7.45 -24.55 -19.59
C ILE A 194 -5.98 -24.66 -20.02
N PRO A 195 -5.57 -24.02 -21.13
CA PRO A 195 -4.19 -24.04 -21.57
C PRO A 195 -3.28 -23.26 -20.60
N ALA A 196 -2.00 -23.66 -20.53
CA ALA A 196 -0.99 -22.92 -19.79
C ALA A 196 -0.74 -21.55 -20.46
N LEU A 197 -1.03 -20.48 -19.75
CA LEU A 197 -0.83 -19.11 -20.23
C LEU A 197 0.49 -18.50 -19.73
N GLY A 198 1.23 -19.24 -18.88
CA GLY A 198 2.50 -18.76 -18.33
C GLY A 198 2.39 -17.44 -17.60
N VAL A 199 3.31 -16.52 -17.87
CA VAL A 199 3.35 -15.18 -17.22
C VAL A 199 2.10 -14.34 -17.50
N ALA A 200 1.47 -14.50 -18.68
CA ALA A 200 0.18 -13.85 -18.96
C ALA A 200 -0.92 -14.36 -18.03
N GLY A 201 -0.87 -15.65 -17.65
CA GLY A 201 -1.80 -16.25 -16.67
C GLY A 201 -1.74 -15.57 -15.30
N ALA A 202 -0.54 -15.27 -14.79
CA ALA A 202 -0.36 -14.50 -13.57
C ALA A 202 -0.98 -13.10 -13.67
N GLY A 203 -0.80 -12.42 -14.82
CA GLY A 203 -1.44 -11.14 -15.09
C GLY A 203 -2.98 -11.21 -15.04
N TYR A 204 -3.58 -12.21 -15.68
CA TYR A 204 -5.04 -12.41 -15.66
C TYR A 204 -5.55 -12.79 -14.27
N ALA A 205 -4.83 -13.63 -13.52
CA ALA A 205 -5.20 -13.97 -12.14
C ALA A 205 -5.20 -12.74 -11.23
N THR A 206 -4.17 -11.90 -11.36
CA THR A 206 -4.07 -10.62 -10.63
C THR A 206 -5.26 -9.71 -10.95
N VAL A 207 -5.58 -9.51 -12.22
CA VAL A 207 -6.72 -8.68 -12.65
C VAL A 207 -8.04 -9.27 -12.15
N ALA A 208 -8.24 -10.58 -12.24
CA ALA A 208 -9.45 -11.25 -11.74
C ALA A 208 -9.63 -11.02 -10.22
N GLY A 209 -8.57 -11.16 -9.42
CA GLY A 209 -8.61 -10.86 -7.99
C GLY A 209 -9.00 -9.41 -7.69
N GLN A 210 -8.45 -8.45 -8.44
CA GLN A 210 -8.78 -7.04 -8.33
C GLN A 210 -10.24 -6.73 -8.69
N VAL A 211 -10.77 -7.38 -9.74
CA VAL A 211 -12.16 -7.24 -10.15
C VAL A 211 -13.11 -7.81 -9.09
N VAL A 212 -12.81 -8.98 -8.52
CA VAL A 212 -13.59 -9.56 -7.41
C VAL A 212 -13.61 -8.61 -6.21
N ALA A 213 -12.47 -8.06 -5.82
CA ALA A 213 -12.41 -7.09 -4.72
C ALA A 213 -13.21 -5.82 -5.01
N ALA A 214 -13.15 -5.29 -6.24
CA ALA A 214 -13.94 -4.16 -6.68
C ALA A 214 -15.46 -4.47 -6.66
N LEU A 215 -15.88 -5.66 -7.11
CA LEU A 215 -17.27 -6.08 -7.07
C LEU A 215 -17.82 -6.12 -5.64
N ILE A 216 -17.07 -6.65 -4.68
CA ILE A 216 -17.48 -6.70 -3.26
C ILE A 216 -17.67 -5.29 -2.70
N THR A 217 -16.79 -4.34 -3.04
CA THR A 217 -16.89 -2.95 -2.59
C THR A 217 -17.86 -2.09 -3.40
N SER A 218 -18.43 -2.61 -4.49
CA SER A 218 -19.26 -1.89 -5.46
C SER A 218 -20.54 -1.26 -4.89
N SER A 219 -20.97 -1.63 -3.68
CA SER A 219 -22.11 -0.99 -3.02
C SER A 219 -21.93 0.53 -2.83
N ALA A 220 -20.69 1.06 -2.96
CA ALA A 220 -20.38 2.48 -3.02
C ALA A 220 -20.85 3.17 -4.32
N LEU A 221 -21.11 2.42 -5.40
CA LEU A 221 -21.63 2.92 -6.68
C LEU A 221 -22.99 3.64 -6.60
N ARG A 222 -23.76 3.40 -5.54
CA ARG A 222 -25.09 4.05 -5.33
C ARG A 222 -25.00 5.56 -5.07
N ARG A 223 -23.83 6.15 -5.22
CA ARG A 223 -23.53 7.54 -4.90
C ARG A 223 -23.04 8.28 -6.15
N PRO A 224 -23.96 8.85 -6.98
CA PRO A 224 -23.60 9.44 -8.26
C PRO A 224 -22.74 10.69 -8.11
N PRO A 225 -21.82 10.97 -9.05
CA PRO A 225 -21.04 12.19 -9.08
C PRO A 225 -21.94 13.40 -9.46
N LYS A 226 -21.57 14.60 -8.98
CA LYS A 226 -22.15 15.84 -9.48
C LYS A 226 -21.27 16.39 -10.61
N LEU A 227 -21.56 16.03 -11.85
CA LEU A 227 -20.75 16.36 -13.03
C LEU A 227 -20.41 17.84 -13.14
N ARG A 228 -21.41 18.76 -12.94
CA ARG A 228 -21.19 20.21 -12.98
C ARG A 228 -20.23 20.77 -11.91
N ALA A 229 -19.90 19.97 -10.88
CA ALA A 229 -18.99 20.37 -9.80
C ALA A 229 -17.80 19.42 -9.68
N LEU A 230 -17.55 18.59 -10.69
CA LEU A 230 -16.51 17.56 -10.68
C LEU A 230 -15.12 18.17 -10.37
N SER A 231 -14.76 19.23 -11.06
CA SER A 231 -13.45 19.90 -10.88
C SER A 231 -13.26 20.45 -9.47
N ARG A 232 -14.32 21.01 -8.85
CA ARG A 232 -14.27 21.54 -7.47
C ARG A 232 -14.01 20.41 -6.46
N TYR A 233 -14.73 19.29 -6.58
CA TYR A 233 -14.53 18.13 -5.69
C TYR A 233 -13.18 17.47 -5.97
N ALA A 234 -12.78 17.30 -7.21
CA ALA A 234 -11.49 16.78 -7.60
C ALA A 234 -10.34 17.57 -6.97
N ARG A 235 -10.37 18.92 -7.09
CA ARG A 235 -9.38 19.80 -6.46
C ARG A 235 -9.31 19.61 -4.95
N GLN A 236 -10.45 19.43 -4.28
CA GLN A 236 -10.48 19.21 -2.83
C GLN A 236 -9.93 17.81 -2.45
N ILE A 237 -10.28 16.79 -3.23
CA ILE A 237 -9.77 15.41 -3.04
C ILE A 237 -8.25 15.40 -3.21
N TYR A 238 -7.73 15.92 -4.31
CA TYR A 238 -6.29 15.94 -4.55
C TYR A 238 -5.54 16.84 -3.56
N LYS A 239 -6.11 17.97 -3.12
CA LYS A 239 -5.51 18.79 -2.06
C LYS A 239 -5.27 18.04 -0.75
N LEU A 240 -6.07 17.00 -0.47
CA LEU A 240 -5.93 16.16 0.72
C LEU A 240 -5.17 14.86 0.43
N GLY A 241 -5.23 14.37 -0.80
CA GLY A 241 -4.66 13.08 -1.22
C GLY A 241 -3.23 13.14 -1.76
N TYR A 242 -2.79 14.29 -2.32
CA TYR A 242 -1.47 14.38 -2.95
C TYR A 242 -0.31 14.02 -1.99
N PRO A 243 -0.34 14.33 -0.66
CA PRO A 243 0.76 13.94 0.19
C PRO A 243 0.93 12.41 0.27
N SER A 244 -0.19 11.67 0.25
CA SER A 244 -0.17 10.20 0.26
C SER A 244 0.44 9.64 -1.02
N ILE A 245 0.12 10.23 -2.18
CA ILE A 245 0.71 9.86 -3.47
C ILE A 245 2.22 10.05 -3.40
N PHE A 246 2.66 11.25 -3.01
CA PHE A 246 4.09 11.56 -2.92
C PHE A 246 4.83 10.71 -1.88
N MET A 247 4.22 10.46 -0.71
CA MET A 247 4.84 9.60 0.32
C MET A 247 5.11 8.18 -0.20
N GLN A 248 4.18 7.61 -0.97
CA GLN A 248 4.40 6.29 -1.57
C GLN A 248 5.48 6.31 -2.66
N MET A 249 5.49 7.35 -3.50
CA MET A 249 6.54 7.52 -4.51
C MET A 249 7.92 7.73 -3.87
N LEU A 250 8.01 8.56 -2.83
CA LEU A 250 9.25 8.80 -2.09
C LEU A 250 9.79 7.52 -1.44
N TYR A 251 8.91 6.65 -0.96
CA TYR A 251 9.31 5.34 -0.42
C TYR A 251 10.01 4.48 -1.49
N THR A 252 9.48 4.47 -2.70
CA THR A 252 10.09 3.75 -3.82
C THR A 252 11.46 4.32 -4.18
N VAL A 253 11.56 5.66 -4.29
CA VAL A 253 12.82 6.36 -4.59
C VAL A 253 13.88 6.06 -3.53
N TYR A 254 13.50 6.08 -2.27
CA TYR A 254 14.38 5.76 -1.15
C TYR A 254 14.92 4.33 -1.23
N ILE A 255 14.06 3.33 -1.52
CA ILE A 255 14.52 1.94 -1.68
C ILE A 255 15.49 1.81 -2.85
N MET A 256 15.19 2.44 -3.99
CA MET A 256 16.08 2.43 -5.15
C MET A 256 17.44 3.05 -4.84
N ALA A 257 17.46 4.18 -4.16
CA ALA A 257 18.69 4.86 -3.77
C ALA A 257 19.57 3.99 -2.84
N LEU A 258 18.96 3.33 -1.84
CA LEU A 258 19.68 2.42 -0.96
C LEU A 258 20.24 1.20 -1.70
N ASN A 259 19.46 0.62 -2.62
CA ASN A 259 19.94 -0.49 -3.44
C ASN A 259 21.15 -0.07 -4.30
N MET A 260 21.11 1.12 -4.90
CA MET A 260 22.24 1.64 -5.68
C MET A 260 23.50 1.88 -4.81
N ILE A 261 23.33 2.38 -3.59
CA ILE A 261 24.46 2.57 -2.66
C ILE A 261 25.06 1.21 -2.29
N LEU A 262 24.24 0.23 -1.94
CA LEU A 262 24.70 -1.10 -1.49
C LEU A 262 25.27 -1.94 -2.63
N ALA A 263 24.77 -1.81 -3.85
CA ALA A 263 25.33 -2.46 -5.03
C ALA A 263 26.80 -2.07 -5.29
N GLY A 264 27.21 -0.90 -4.79
CA GLY A 264 28.64 -0.49 -4.82
C GLY A 264 29.53 -1.26 -3.84
N PHE A 265 28.98 -2.06 -2.93
CA PHE A 265 29.76 -2.87 -1.98
C PHE A 265 29.78 -4.35 -2.39
N SER A 266 28.59 -4.99 -2.46
CA SER A 266 28.45 -6.37 -2.88
C SER A 266 26.98 -6.71 -3.22
N ASP A 267 26.79 -7.75 -4.04
CA ASP A 267 25.47 -8.30 -4.32
C ASP A 267 24.82 -8.92 -3.07
N ASP A 268 25.63 -9.45 -2.15
CA ASP A 268 25.17 -9.99 -0.88
C ASP A 268 24.55 -8.89 0.02
N ALA A 269 25.13 -7.69 0.01
CA ALA A 269 24.58 -6.55 0.76
C ALA A 269 23.21 -6.10 0.21
N VAL A 270 23.03 -6.11 -1.11
CA VAL A 270 21.74 -5.87 -1.77
C VAL A 270 20.74 -6.95 -1.40
N THR A 271 21.18 -8.21 -1.39
CA THR A 271 20.36 -9.36 -0.98
C THR A 271 19.89 -9.21 0.47
N VAL A 272 20.77 -8.85 1.39
CA VAL A 272 20.43 -8.61 2.81
C VAL A 272 19.39 -7.51 2.94
N LEU A 273 19.51 -6.41 2.19
CA LEU A 273 18.50 -5.33 2.20
C LEU A 273 17.16 -5.81 1.66
N GLY A 274 17.17 -6.62 0.60
CA GLY A 274 15.95 -7.24 0.06
C GLY A 274 15.24 -8.13 1.06
N LEU A 275 15.99 -8.96 1.80
CA LEU A 275 15.47 -9.81 2.88
C LEU A 275 14.90 -8.98 4.03
N TYR A 276 15.61 -7.90 4.40
CA TYR A 276 15.12 -6.95 5.39
C TYR A 276 13.75 -6.38 5.00
N TYR A 277 13.56 -5.89 3.78
CA TYR A 277 12.28 -5.34 3.35
C TYR A 277 11.14 -6.37 3.34
N LYS A 278 11.42 -7.61 3.00
CA LYS A 278 10.44 -8.70 3.09
C LYS A 278 9.97 -8.90 4.53
N LEU A 279 10.92 -9.02 5.47
CA LEU A 279 10.61 -9.20 6.88
C LEU A 279 9.97 -7.94 7.49
N GLN A 280 10.49 -6.76 7.17
CA GLN A 280 9.90 -5.49 7.58
C GLN A 280 8.42 -5.42 7.21
N SER A 281 8.04 -5.87 6.02
CA SER A 281 6.65 -5.85 5.57
C SER A 281 5.72 -6.56 6.56
N PHE A 282 6.15 -7.67 7.18
CA PHE A 282 5.37 -8.40 8.19
C PHE A 282 5.32 -7.66 9.53
N PHE A 283 6.46 -7.23 10.04
CA PHE A 283 6.53 -6.56 11.35
C PHE A 283 5.83 -5.20 11.33
N PHE A 284 5.76 -4.52 10.18
CA PHE A 284 5.10 -3.22 10.01
C PHE A 284 3.60 -3.30 9.71
N ILE A 285 3.03 -4.52 9.54
CA ILE A 285 1.58 -4.69 9.33
C ILE A 285 0.73 -3.98 10.41
N PRO A 286 1.01 -4.13 11.72
CA PRO A 286 0.23 -3.45 12.75
C PRO A 286 0.31 -1.93 12.65
N LEU A 287 1.50 -1.38 12.38
CA LEU A 287 1.71 0.05 12.19
C LEU A 287 0.92 0.57 10.98
N ASN A 288 1.08 -0.07 9.83
CA ASN A 288 0.40 0.32 8.59
C ASN A 288 -1.13 0.17 8.71
N GLY A 289 -1.59 -0.87 9.39
CA GLY A 289 -3.01 -1.08 9.69
C GLY A 289 -3.58 0.04 10.55
N LEU A 290 -2.89 0.42 11.62
CA LEU A 290 -3.29 1.54 12.49
C LEU A 290 -3.26 2.87 11.74
N GLN A 291 -2.23 3.16 10.95
CA GLN A 291 -2.17 4.35 10.10
C GLN A 291 -3.40 4.48 9.20
N THR A 292 -3.80 3.37 8.58
CA THR A 292 -5.01 3.35 7.72
C THR A 292 -6.28 3.62 8.52
N CYS A 293 -6.40 3.06 9.72
CA CYS A 293 -7.57 3.19 10.57
C CYS A 293 -7.74 4.57 11.19
N ILE A 294 -6.63 5.20 11.61
CA ILE A 294 -6.72 6.48 12.34
C ILE A 294 -7.08 7.65 11.42
N VAL A 295 -6.81 7.59 10.12
CA VAL A 295 -7.13 8.69 9.18
C VAL A 295 -8.60 9.11 9.24
N PRO A 296 -9.60 8.23 9.04
CA PRO A 296 -11.00 8.64 9.11
C PRO A 296 -11.42 9.07 10.53
N ILE A 297 -10.89 8.42 11.58
CA ILE A 297 -11.22 8.75 12.97
C ILE A 297 -10.71 10.16 13.32
N LEU A 298 -9.46 10.46 12.98
CA LEU A 298 -8.86 11.77 13.20
C LEU A 298 -9.56 12.85 12.38
N SER A 299 -9.84 12.58 11.10
CA SER A 299 -10.52 13.52 10.22
C SER A 299 -11.92 13.87 10.72
N TYR A 300 -12.65 12.90 11.27
CA TYR A 300 -13.97 13.08 11.88
C TYR A 300 -13.87 13.92 13.15
N ASN A 301 -13.05 13.52 14.12
CA ASN A 301 -12.93 14.22 15.41
C ASN A 301 -12.35 15.63 15.26
N PHE A 302 -11.41 15.83 14.33
CA PHE A 302 -10.89 17.16 14.00
C PHE A 302 -11.99 18.09 13.44
N ALA A 303 -12.87 17.56 12.60
CA ALA A 303 -14.01 18.33 12.08
C ALA A 303 -15.06 18.66 13.14
N CYS A 304 -15.15 17.87 14.21
CA CYS A 304 -15.97 18.12 15.41
C CYS A 304 -15.26 19.04 16.43
N LEU A 305 -14.07 19.57 16.12
CA LEU A 305 -13.25 20.41 17.01
C LEU A 305 -12.79 19.70 18.29
N ALA A 306 -12.82 18.37 18.33
CA ALA A 306 -12.41 17.55 19.47
C ALA A 306 -10.88 17.33 19.46
N TYR A 307 -10.09 18.39 19.63
CA TYR A 307 -8.65 18.37 19.49
C TYR A 307 -7.92 17.48 20.51
N ASP A 308 -8.38 17.48 21.76
CA ASP A 308 -7.77 16.65 22.80
C ASP A 308 -8.00 15.16 22.52
N ARG A 309 -9.15 14.83 21.93
CA ARG A 309 -9.44 13.48 21.48
C ARG A 309 -8.55 13.08 20.31
N CYS A 310 -8.27 13.99 19.37
CA CYS A 310 -7.33 13.74 18.28
C CYS A 310 -5.91 13.43 18.81
N LYS A 311 -5.42 14.21 19.79
CA LYS A 311 -4.13 13.94 20.44
C LYS A 311 -4.10 12.55 21.09
N ARG A 312 -5.15 12.22 21.84
CA ARG A 312 -5.27 10.93 22.52
C ARG A 312 -5.29 9.76 21.54
N ILE A 313 -6.03 9.87 20.43
CA ILE A 313 -6.04 8.86 19.36
C ILE A 313 -4.63 8.64 18.80
N LEU A 314 -3.88 9.71 18.57
CA LEU A 314 -2.50 9.63 18.09
C LEU A 314 -1.59 8.93 19.11
N TYR A 315 -1.62 9.35 20.40
CA TYR A 315 -0.78 8.77 21.45
C TYR A 315 -1.11 7.30 21.69
N ASP A 316 -2.39 6.94 21.79
CA ASP A 316 -2.82 5.55 21.98
C ASP A 316 -2.38 4.68 20.77
N SER A 317 -2.52 5.20 19.56
CA SER A 317 -2.07 4.48 18.34
C SER A 317 -0.55 4.34 18.28
N CYS A 318 0.20 5.34 18.69
CA CYS A 318 1.66 5.24 18.83
C CYS A 318 2.04 4.19 19.87
N GLY A 319 1.37 4.19 21.03
CA GLY A 319 1.61 3.21 22.10
C GLY A 319 1.37 1.77 21.64
N ILE A 320 0.24 1.52 20.96
CA ILE A 320 -0.06 0.19 20.39
C ILE A 320 1.02 -0.20 19.37
N SER A 321 1.39 0.72 18.47
CA SER A 321 2.42 0.46 17.45
C SER A 321 3.77 0.15 18.07
N LEU A 322 4.17 0.87 19.14
CA LEU A 322 5.42 0.62 19.86
C LEU A 322 5.46 -0.78 20.48
N VAL A 323 4.35 -1.25 21.06
CA VAL A 323 4.27 -2.61 21.62
C VAL A 323 4.52 -3.67 20.53
N PHE A 324 3.88 -3.53 19.37
CA PHE A 324 4.11 -4.46 18.25
C PHE A 324 5.53 -4.35 17.68
N MET A 325 6.08 -3.13 17.59
CA MET A 325 7.44 -2.93 17.09
C MET A 325 8.50 -3.48 18.05
N LEU A 326 8.25 -3.49 19.36
CA LEU A 326 9.10 -4.16 20.33
C LEU A 326 9.26 -5.65 20.02
N VAL A 327 8.21 -6.32 19.59
CA VAL A 327 8.29 -7.73 19.14
C VAL A 327 9.24 -7.84 17.96
N GLY A 328 9.17 -6.89 17.00
CA GLY A 328 10.11 -6.82 15.87
C GLY A 328 11.55 -6.61 16.33
N VAL A 329 11.79 -5.64 17.22
CA VAL A 329 13.13 -5.38 17.80
C VAL A 329 13.69 -6.65 18.44
N VAL A 330 12.94 -7.28 19.35
CA VAL A 330 13.37 -8.51 20.05
C VAL A 330 13.68 -9.63 19.04
N SER A 331 12.86 -9.76 17.99
CA SER A 331 13.09 -10.79 16.96
C SER A 331 14.38 -10.52 16.18
N PHE A 332 14.64 -9.28 15.79
CA PHE A 332 15.84 -8.90 15.03
C PHE A 332 17.12 -8.93 15.88
N GLU A 333 17.03 -8.74 17.20
CA GLU A 333 18.16 -8.85 18.12
C GLU A 333 18.47 -10.30 18.52
N CYS A 334 17.43 -11.08 18.85
CA CYS A 334 17.61 -12.42 19.45
C CYS A 334 17.79 -13.55 18.43
N ILE A 335 17.13 -13.45 17.25
CA ILE A 335 17.08 -14.54 16.26
C ILE A 335 17.33 -14.08 14.81
N PRO A 336 18.25 -13.11 14.55
CA PRO A 336 18.47 -12.62 13.19
C PRO A 336 18.93 -13.72 12.22
N ASP A 337 19.77 -14.63 12.70
CA ASP A 337 20.27 -15.79 11.98
C ASP A 337 19.13 -16.70 11.46
N ARG A 338 18.14 -16.98 12.31
CA ARG A 338 16.96 -17.76 11.92
C ARG A 338 16.07 -17.02 10.94
N LEU A 339 15.88 -15.70 11.15
CA LEU A 339 15.07 -14.88 10.25
C LEU A 339 15.66 -14.82 8.84
N ILE A 340 16.98 -14.65 8.72
CA ILE A 340 17.68 -14.67 7.44
C ILE A 340 17.68 -16.09 6.85
N GLY A 341 17.91 -17.10 7.70
CA GLY A 341 17.96 -18.52 7.31
C GLY A 341 16.65 -19.07 6.73
N LEU A 342 15.50 -18.40 6.95
CA LEU A 342 14.23 -18.71 6.29
C LEU A 342 14.29 -18.48 4.77
N PHE A 343 15.18 -17.61 4.30
CA PHE A 343 15.26 -17.18 2.90
C PHE A 343 16.58 -17.53 2.23
N SER A 344 17.70 -17.50 2.97
CA SER A 344 19.03 -17.80 2.45
C SER A 344 19.88 -18.43 3.55
N GLN A 345 20.59 -19.51 3.19
CA GLN A 345 21.58 -20.18 4.04
C GLN A 345 23.02 -19.88 3.60
N GLU A 346 23.20 -18.91 2.73
CA GLU A 346 24.49 -18.55 2.18
C GLU A 346 25.36 -17.88 3.26
N PRO A 347 26.58 -18.41 3.53
CA PRO A 347 27.43 -17.92 4.64
C PRO A 347 27.77 -16.42 4.51
N ALA A 348 27.98 -15.92 3.29
CA ALA A 348 28.25 -14.52 3.01
C ALA A 348 27.06 -13.61 3.38
N VAL A 349 25.83 -14.01 3.02
CA VAL A 349 24.60 -13.30 3.35
C VAL A 349 24.36 -13.28 4.86
N LEU A 350 24.61 -14.39 5.56
CA LEU A 350 24.49 -14.47 7.02
C LEU A 350 25.54 -13.59 7.73
N ALA A 351 26.78 -13.58 7.25
CA ALA A 351 27.86 -12.80 7.85
C ALA A 351 27.57 -11.29 7.82
N ILE A 352 27.00 -10.78 6.73
CA ILE A 352 26.60 -9.38 6.57
C ILE A 352 25.24 -9.12 7.25
N GLY A 353 24.30 -10.04 7.08
CA GLY A 353 22.91 -9.85 7.47
C GLY A 353 22.66 -9.85 8.96
N VAL A 354 23.34 -10.72 9.73
CA VAL A 354 23.13 -10.83 11.18
C VAL A 354 23.47 -9.50 11.90
N PRO A 355 24.65 -8.90 11.75
CA PRO A 355 24.96 -7.61 12.35
C PRO A 355 24.07 -6.48 11.80
N ALA A 356 23.78 -6.48 10.48
CA ALA A 356 22.91 -5.48 9.88
C ALA A 356 21.50 -5.52 10.47
N PHE A 357 20.91 -6.70 10.66
CA PHE A 357 19.56 -6.84 11.22
C PHE A 357 19.48 -6.34 12.66
N ARG A 358 20.49 -6.60 13.49
CA ARG A 358 20.55 -6.06 14.86
C ARG A 358 20.54 -4.53 14.85
N VAL A 359 21.39 -3.91 14.05
CA VAL A 359 21.43 -2.43 13.94
C VAL A 359 20.11 -1.87 13.41
N ILE A 360 19.57 -2.46 12.35
CA ILE A 360 18.32 -2.01 11.74
C ILE A 360 17.13 -2.25 12.67
N GLY A 361 17.09 -3.36 13.41
CA GLY A 361 16.03 -3.69 14.36
C GLY A 361 15.79 -2.56 15.36
N LEU A 362 16.84 -1.93 15.88
CA LEU A 362 16.74 -0.79 16.80
C LEU A 362 16.00 0.41 16.18
N SER A 363 16.01 0.54 14.86
CA SER A 363 15.31 1.62 14.14
C SER A 363 13.79 1.50 14.16
N PHE A 364 13.22 0.35 14.56
CA PHE A 364 11.76 0.13 14.57
C PHE A 364 11.04 1.04 15.55
N ILE A 365 11.66 1.36 16.68
CA ILE A 365 11.07 2.28 17.66
C ILE A 365 11.00 3.71 17.11
N PRO A 366 12.13 4.34 16.67
CA PRO A 366 12.07 5.65 16.04
C PRO A 366 11.23 5.67 14.75
N ALA A 367 11.06 4.54 14.04
CA ALA A 367 10.21 4.46 12.86
C ALA A 367 8.74 4.78 13.21
N VAL A 368 8.18 4.30 14.33
CA VAL A 368 6.83 4.65 14.77
C VAL A 368 6.70 6.16 14.95
N LEU A 369 7.64 6.77 15.66
CA LEU A 369 7.63 8.21 15.95
C LEU A 369 7.79 9.06 14.68
N SER A 370 8.46 8.55 13.67
CA SER A 370 8.66 9.27 12.39
C SER A 370 7.54 9.04 11.35
N LEU A 371 6.82 7.92 11.43
CA LEU A 371 5.79 7.54 10.47
C LEU A 371 4.37 7.95 10.87
N MET A 372 4.08 8.04 12.17
CA MET A 372 2.74 8.43 12.65
C MET A 372 2.42 9.92 12.45
N PRO A 373 3.32 10.89 12.72
CA PRO A 373 3.00 12.31 12.55
C PRO A 373 2.61 12.72 11.12
N PRO A 374 3.26 12.26 10.03
CA PRO A 374 2.81 12.54 8.67
C PRO A 374 1.37 12.13 8.41
N VAL A 375 0.95 10.96 8.91
CA VAL A 375 -0.43 10.45 8.77
C VAL A 375 -1.41 11.29 9.58
N PHE A 376 -1.02 11.72 10.78
CA PHE A 376 -1.81 12.65 11.59
C PHE A 376 -2.03 13.97 10.85
N PHE A 377 -0.97 14.62 10.35
CA PHE A 377 -1.08 15.87 9.60
C PHE A 377 -1.93 15.71 8.34
N GLN A 378 -1.81 14.57 7.66
CA GLN A 378 -2.65 14.25 6.51
C GLN A 378 -4.14 14.17 6.89
N ALA A 379 -4.46 13.48 7.97
CA ALA A 379 -5.84 13.31 8.45
C ALA A 379 -6.49 14.66 8.82
N ILE A 380 -5.73 15.55 9.49
CA ILE A 380 -6.22 16.90 9.81
C ILE A 380 -6.12 17.87 8.63
N GLY A 381 -5.66 17.43 7.45
CA GLY A 381 -5.59 18.20 6.21
C GLY A 381 -4.45 19.20 6.14
N ALA A 382 -3.46 19.08 7.01
CA ALA A 382 -2.21 19.82 6.95
C ALA A 382 -1.24 19.10 5.99
N ALA A 383 -1.53 19.17 4.70
CA ALA A 383 -0.82 18.46 3.66
C ALA A 383 0.67 18.84 3.56
N GLY A 384 1.00 20.12 3.73
CA GLY A 384 2.37 20.61 3.68
C GLY A 384 3.27 20.00 4.74
N PRO A 385 2.97 20.11 6.04
CA PRO A 385 3.72 19.45 7.12
C PRO A 385 3.84 17.93 6.95
N SER A 386 2.78 17.25 6.50
CA SER A 386 2.81 15.81 6.23
C SER A 386 3.86 15.45 5.20
N LEU A 387 3.87 16.14 4.05
CA LEU A 387 4.85 15.91 2.99
C LEU A 387 6.26 16.30 3.43
N LEU A 388 6.41 17.47 4.08
CA LEU A 388 7.71 17.95 4.55
C LEU A 388 8.40 16.94 5.47
N LEU A 389 7.69 16.41 6.46
CA LEU A 389 8.24 15.39 7.37
C LEU A 389 8.69 14.13 6.61
N SER A 390 7.92 13.70 5.60
CA SER A 390 8.28 12.53 4.79
C SER A 390 9.51 12.78 3.92
N VAL A 391 9.59 13.96 3.28
CA VAL A 391 10.75 14.36 2.47
C VAL A 391 12.00 14.49 3.33
N VAL A 392 11.91 15.19 4.46
CA VAL A 392 13.06 15.36 5.40
C VAL A 392 13.56 13.99 5.84
N ARG A 393 12.67 13.09 6.25
CA ARG A 393 13.06 11.75 6.70
C ARG A 393 13.74 10.94 5.59
N GLN A 394 13.14 10.86 4.41
CA GLN A 394 13.58 9.93 3.35
C GLN A 394 14.71 10.53 2.51
N ILE A 395 14.54 11.76 2.06
CA ILE A 395 15.47 12.40 1.11
C ILE A 395 16.60 13.14 1.83
N CYS A 396 16.27 13.91 2.88
CA CYS A 396 17.28 14.74 3.54
C CYS A 396 18.09 14.01 4.63
N CYS A 397 17.50 12.97 5.25
CA CYS A 397 18.19 12.21 6.30
C CYS A 397 18.66 10.84 5.81
N LEU A 398 17.75 9.95 5.43
CA LEU A 398 18.11 8.55 5.18
C LEU A 398 19.06 8.38 3.99
N ILE A 399 18.79 8.98 2.84
CA ILE A 399 19.66 8.83 1.65
C ILE A 399 21.05 9.45 1.88
N PRO A 400 21.19 10.74 2.29
CA PRO A 400 22.50 11.34 2.48
C PRO A 400 23.32 10.69 3.59
N LEU A 401 22.68 10.29 4.70
CA LEU A 401 23.39 9.58 5.78
C LEU A 401 23.87 8.21 5.31
N SER A 402 23.07 7.45 4.59
CA SER A 402 23.48 6.15 4.03
C SER A 402 24.66 6.32 3.05
N TRP A 403 24.59 7.36 2.20
CA TRP A 403 25.69 7.66 1.29
C TRP A 403 26.96 8.12 2.06
N LEU A 404 26.83 8.96 3.09
CA LEU A 404 27.95 9.40 3.90
C LEU A 404 28.61 8.21 4.60
N PHE A 405 27.84 7.35 5.25
CA PHE A 405 28.38 6.14 5.90
C PHE A 405 29.02 5.18 4.91
N SER A 406 28.54 5.11 3.67
CA SER A 406 29.16 4.32 2.61
C SER A 406 30.57 4.79 2.19
N LYS A 407 30.96 6.02 2.58
CA LYS A 407 32.30 6.58 2.30
C LYS A 407 33.25 6.44 3.48
N THR A 408 32.72 6.15 4.68
CA THR A 408 33.53 6.05 5.92
C THR A 408 33.80 4.60 6.33
N SER A 409 33.18 3.63 5.72
CA SER A 409 33.45 2.19 5.80
C SER A 409 34.22 1.73 4.58
#